data_f19a59d69b1a21ab5741976442baefb1
#
_entry.id   f19a59d69b1a21ab5741976442baefb1
#
_cell.length_a   1.000
_cell.length_b   1.000
_cell.length_c   1.000
_cell.angle_alpha   90.00
_cell.angle_beta   90.00
_cell.angle_gamma   90.00
#
_symmetry.space_group_name_H-M   'P 1'
#
loop_
_entity.id
_entity.type
_entity.pdbx_description
1 polymer ?
#
loop_
_entity_poly.entity_id
_entity_poly.type
_entity_poly.pdbx_seq_one_letter_code
_entity_poly.pdbx_strand_id
1 'polypeptide(L)'
;HNMALSLSRANSVADYLIATGTNADIVRTLGRGPNDPIASNETSEGQEQNRRVDIVVIAELRALDKMVFPGTILFKRDSADLNDQAKDFLDKYLTARAQSKRVTYIEIIGHTDDKWEDDYNMALSEKRAESVHDYLVSQGVDASKIVTTGMGETMPIVSNNTRKGRAQNRRVEILLVGRAAQ
;
A
#
# COMPACT_ATOMS: atom_id res chain seq x y z
N HIS A 1 -0.53 -7.44 15.74
CA HIS A 1 0.33 -8.65 15.80
C HIS A 1 0.32 -9.45 14.50
N ASN A 2 -0.85 -9.83 13.97
CA ASN A 2 -0.95 -10.67 12.75
C ASN A 2 -0.48 -9.95 11.49
N MET A 3 -0.72 -8.64 11.36
CA MET A 3 -0.20 -7.83 10.25
C MET A 3 1.32 -7.79 10.25
N ALA A 4 1.94 -7.46 11.39
CA ALA A 4 3.40 -7.43 11.52
C ALA A 4 4.03 -8.82 11.25
N LEU A 5 3.41 -9.89 11.73
CA LEU A 5 3.89 -11.25 11.50
C LEU A 5 3.79 -11.65 10.02
N SER A 6 2.69 -11.30 9.34
CA SER A 6 2.53 -11.59 7.91
C SER A 6 3.53 -10.82 7.05
N LEU A 7 3.78 -9.56 7.36
CA LEU A 7 4.81 -8.76 6.70
C LEU A 7 6.21 -9.30 6.95
N SER A 8 6.53 -9.68 8.19
CA SER A 8 7.83 -10.29 8.52
C SER A 8 8.08 -11.58 7.73
N ARG A 9 7.06 -12.43 7.58
CA ARG A 9 7.16 -13.65 6.75
C ARG A 9 7.38 -13.33 5.28
N ALA A 10 6.65 -12.35 4.74
CA ALA A 10 6.84 -11.90 3.35
C ALA A 10 8.25 -11.34 3.13
N ASN A 11 8.77 -10.54 4.07
CA ASN A 11 10.13 -10.02 4.01
C ASN A 11 11.18 -11.13 4.02
N SER A 12 11.03 -12.15 4.87
CA SER A 12 11.97 -13.29 4.90
C SER A 12 12.02 -14.02 3.56
N VAL A 13 10.89 -14.15 2.86
CA VAL A 13 10.86 -14.75 1.51
C VAL A 13 11.52 -13.82 0.50
N ALA A 14 11.28 -12.51 0.58
CA ALA A 14 11.90 -11.52 -0.30
C ALA A 14 13.42 -11.50 -0.14
N ASP A 15 13.92 -11.51 1.10
CA ASP A 15 15.35 -11.54 1.40
C ASP A 15 16.01 -12.77 0.80
N TYR A 16 15.36 -13.94 0.90
CA TYR A 16 15.84 -15.17 0.27
C TYR A 16 15.89 -15.04 -1.26
N LEU A 17 14.83 -14.53 -1.90
CA LEU A 17 14.80 -14.33 -3.35
C LEU A 17 15.91 -13.38 -3.83
N ILE A 18 16.12 -12.28 -3.10
CA ILE A 18 17.18 -11.31 -3.40
C ILE A 18 18.55 -11.96 -3.23
N ALA A 19 18.78 -12.70 -2.15
CA ALA A 19 20.04 -13.40 -1.90
C ALA A 19 20.35 -14.48 -2.96
N THR A 20 19.32 -15.02 -3.62
CA THR A 20 19.45 -15.99 -4.71
C THR A 20 19.51 -15.37 -6.11
N GLY A 21 19.57 -14.03 -6.20
CA GLY A 21 19.85 -13.33 -7.46
C GLY A 21 18.65 -12.57 -8.06
N THR A 22 17.50 -12.51 -7.36
CA THR A 22 16.39 -11.65 -7.81
C THR A 22 16.76 -10.19 -7.58
N ASN A 23 16.49 -9.33 -8.57
CA ASN A 23 16.73 -7.89 -8.41
C ASN A 23 15.80 -7.31 -7.33
N ALA A 24 16.40 -6.69 -6.31
CA ALA A 24 15.66 -6.08 -5.19
C ALA A 24 14.65 -5.01 -5.65
N ASP A 25 14.94 -4.29 -6.74
CA ASP A 25 14.06 -3.22 -7.24
C ASP A 25 12.69 -3.74 -7.74
N ILE A 26 12.58 -5.03 -8.03
CA ILE A 26 11.35 -5.65 -8.53
C ILE A 26 10.62 -6.49 -7.46
N VAL A 27 11.21 -6.65 -6.28
CA VAL A 27 10.59 -7.38 -5.18
C VAL A 27 9.78 -6.42 -4.32
N ARG A 28 8.54 -6.78 -4.07
CA ARG A 28 7.64 -6.06 -3.16
C ARG A 28 7.08 -7.04 -2.16
N THR A 29 6.96 -6.61 -0.92
CA THR A 29 6.40 -7.41 0.17
C THR A 29 5.16 -6.75 0.74
N LEU A 30 4.19 -7.57 1.07
CA LEU A 30 2.91 -7.14 1.60
C LEU A 30 2.46 -8.11 2.69
N GLY A 31 2.17 -7.60 3.87
CA GLY A 31 1.54 -8.37 4.94
C GLY A 31 0.04 -8.11 4.97
N ARG A 32 -0.78 -9.13 4.72
CA ARG A 32 -2.25 -9.00 4.72
C ARG A 32 -2.89 -9.39 6.05
N GLY A 33 -2.11 -9.92 6.99
CA GLY A 33 -2.62 -10.36 8.28
C GLY A 33 -3.78 -11.34 8.13
N PRO A 34 -4.92 -11.11 8.80
CA PRO A 34 -6.11 -11.95 8.69
C PRO A 34 -7.08 -11.54 7.58
N ASN A 35 -6.79 -10.49 6.81
CA ASN A 35 -7.77 -9.81 5.95
C ASN A 35 -8.01 -10.50 4.60
N ASP A 36 -7.22 -11.51 4.25
CA ASP A 36 -7.32 -12.18 2.95
C ASP A 36 -7.30 -13.71 3.10
N PRO A 37 -8.32 -14.30 3.76
CA PRO A 37 -8.38 -15.73 3.96
C PRO A 37 -8.78 -16.45 2.66
N ILE A 38 -8.13 -17.60 2.38
CA ILE A 38 -8.50 -18.51 1.27
C ILE A 38 -9.35 -19.69 1.76
N ALA A 39 -9.44 -19.87 3.08
CA ALA A 39 -10.23 -20.93 3.71
C ALA A 39 -10.87 -20.42 5.01
N SER A 40 -11.84 -21.16 5.54
CA SER A 40 -12.51 -20.80 6.78
C SER A 40 -11.54 -20.76 7.96
N ASN A 41 -11.59 -19.68 8.76
CA ASN A 41 -10.84 -19.58 10.01
C ASN A 41 -11.49 -20.36 11.18
N GLU A 42 -12.63 -21.01 10.96
CA GLU A 42 -13.34 -21.80 11.98
C GLU A 42 -12.75 -23.20 12.16
N THR A 43 -11.96 -23.67 11.21
CA THR A 43 -11.32 -25.00 11.24
C THR A 43 -9.80 -24.89 11.35
N SER A 44 -9.15 -25.86 11.98
CA SER A 44 -7.68 -25.93 12.09
C SER A 44 -7.00 -26.04 10.72
N GLU A 45 -7.59 -26.81 9.82
CA GLU A 45 -7.13 -27.00 8.45
C GLU A 45 -7.20 -25.69 7.65
N GLY A 46 -8.32 -24.95 7.79
CA GLY A 46 -8.49 -23.66 7.11
C GLY A 46 -7.53 -22.58 7.66
N GLN A 47 -7.33 -22.57 8.98
CA GLN A 47 -6.31 -21.69 9.58
C GLN A 47 -4.89 -22.02 9.09
N GLU A 48 -4.56 -23.29 8.88
CA GLU A 48 -3.27 -23.70 8.33
C GLU A 48 -3.10 -23.21 6.88
N GLN A 49 -4.12 -23.37 6.05
CA GLN A 49 -4.13 -22.85 4.67
C GLN A 49 -4.00 -21.33 4.61
N ASN A 50 -4.58 -20.61 5.57
CA ASN A 50 -4.51 -19.16 5.65
C ASN A 50 -3.13 -18.67 6.12
N ARG A 51 -2.32 -19.49 6.81
CA ARG A 51 -0.93 -19.17 7.20
C ARG A 51 0.05 -19.36 6.03
N ARG A 52 -0.10 -18.59 4.98
CA ARG A 52 0.67 -18.70 3.74
C ARG A 52 1.44 -17.43 3.39
N VAL A 53 2.35 -17.55 2.48
CA VAL A 53 2.96 -16.46 1.70
C VAL A 53 2.68 -16.75 0.22
N ASP A 54 2.04 -15.82 -0.44
CA ASP A 54 1.79 -15.90 -1.89
C ASP A 54 2.92 -15.18 -2.63
N ILE A 55 3.50 -15.81 -3.64
CA ILE A 55 4.48 -15.21 -4.54
C ILE A 55 3.79 -14.96 -5.87
N VAL A 56 3.59 -13.69 -6.19
CA VAL A 56 3.03 -13.27 -7.49
C VAL A 56 4.17 -12.80 -8.38
N VAL A 57 4.43 -13.54 -9.44
CA VAL A 57 5.43 -13.15 -10.45
C VAL A 57 4.72 -12.40 -11.58
N ILE A 58 5.03 -11.11 -11.69
CA ILE A 58 4.47 -10.25 -12.76
C ILE A 58 5.55 -10.08 -13.82
N ALA A 59 5.56 -10.95 -14.82
CA ALA A 59 6.51 -10.89 -15.91
C ALA A 59 6.23 -9.68 -16.84
N GLU A 60 7.30 -8.99 -17.27
CA GLU A 60 7.25 -7.86 -18.22
C GLU A 60 6.57 -6.57 -17.73
N LEU A 61 6.26 -6.45 -16.43
CA LEU A 61 5.71 -5.21 -15.90
C LEU A 61 6.82 -4.30 -15.36
N ARG A 62 6.60 -2.99 -15.51
CA ARG A 62 7.49 -1.93 -15.00
C ARG A 62 6.69 -0.96 -14.14
N ALA A 63 7.37 -0.33 -13.19
CA ALA A 63 6.84 0.87 -12.58
C ALA A 63 6.63 1.92 -13.70
N LEU A 64 5.38 2.27 -13.96
CA LEU A 64 5.03 3.30 -14.94
C LEU A 64 5.12 4.68 -14.33
N ASP A 65 4.71 4.80 -13.07
CA ASP A 65 4.71 6.05 -12.33
C ASP A 65 4.71 5.77 -10.83
N LYS A 66 5.44 6.59 -10.06
CA LYS A 66 5.36 6.61 -8.60
C LYS A 66 5.00 8.01 -8.16
N MET A 67 3.90 8.13 -7.43
CA MET A 67 3.42 9.40 -6.90
C MET A 67 3.43 9.36 -5.39
N VAL A 68 3.82 10.47 -4.77
CA VAL A 68 3.82 10.66 -3.31
C VAL A 68 2.93 11.83 -2.98
N PHE A 69 1.88 11.56 -2.24
CA PHE A 69 0.89 12.56 -1.86
C PHE A 69 1.02 12.88 -0.36
N PRO A 70 1.32 14.15 0.01
CA PRO A 70 1.31 14.56 1.39
C PRO A 70 -0.07 14.31 2.04
N GLY A 71 -0.10 13.65 3.19
CA GLY A 71 -1.35 13.35 3.90
C GLY A 71 -2.12 14.62 4.31
N THR A 72 -1.41 15.73 4.47
CA THR A 72 -2.02 17.05 4.76
C THR A 72 -2.85 17.61 3.59
N ILE A 73 -2.60 17.13 2.37
CA ILE A 73 -3.38 17.50 1.18
C ILE A 73 -4.60 16.58 1.07
N LEU A 74 -4.42 15.29 1.33
CA LEU A 74 -5.46 14.29 1.10
C LEU A 74 -6.51 14.25 2.21
N PHE A 75 -6.10 14.35 3.47
CA PHE A 75 -6.95 14.03 4.60
C PHE A 75 -7.15 15.21 5.53
N LYS A 76 -8.30 15.23 6.20
CA LYS A 76 -8.49 16.06 7.38
C LYS A 76 -7.53 15.60 8.49
N ARG A 77 -7.29 16.49 9.45
CA ARG A 77 -6.43 16.17 10.59
C ARG A 77 -6.97 14.95 11.34
N ASP A 78 -6.07 14.03 11.69
CA ASP A 78 -6.35 12.80 12.44
C ASP A 78 -7.51 11.95 11.86
N SER A 79 -7.72 12.05 10.52
CA SER A 79 -8.76 11.34 9.79
C SER A 79 -8.17 10.59 8.59
N ALA A 80 -8.96 9.63 8.09
CA ALA A 80 -8.78 9.00 6.79
C ALA A 80 -9.76 9.54 5.73
N ASP A 81 -10.66 10.49 6.10
CA ASP A 81 -11.62 11.05 5.15
C ASP A 81 -10.92 11.96 4.15
N LEU A 82 -11.08 11.67 2.87
CA LEU A 82 -10.65 12.56 1.79
C LEU A 82 -11.47 13.85 1.81
N ASN A 83 -10.78 14.99 1.79
CA ASN A 83 -11.44 16.27 1.59
C ASN A 83 -11.70 16.54 0.10
N ASP A 84 -12.51 17.55 -0.23
CA ASP A 84 -12.89 17.82 -1.62
C ASP A 84 -11.70 18.25 -2.48
N GLN A 85 -10.75 19.00 -1.91
CA GLN A 85 -9.51 19.36 -2.61
C GLN A 85 -8.65 18.12 -2.92
N ALA A 86 -8.69 17.10 -2.05
CA ALA A 86 -8.01 15.83 -2.28
C ALA A 86 -8.60 15.10 -3.49
N LYS A 87 -9.92 15.09 -3.61
CA LYS A 87 -10.61 14.43 -4.73
C LYS A 87 -10.25 15.11 -6.05
N ASP A 88 -10.34 16.44 -6.10
CA ASP A 88 -9.93 17.22 -7.28
C ASP A 88 -8.46 16.96 -7.66
N PHE A 89 -7.60 16.82 -6.64
CA PHE A 89 -6.19 16.55 -6.85
C PHE A 89 -5.95 15.14 -7.38
N LEU A 90 -6.63 14.14 -6.82
CA LEU A 90 -6.57 12.75 -7.28
C LEU A 90 -7.08 12.63 -8.72
N ASP A 91 -8.18 13.29 -9.07
CA ASP A 91 -8.71 13.29 -10.43
C ASP A 91 -7.73 13.91 -11.41
N LYS A 92 -7.15 15.03 -11.06
CA LYS A 92 -6.21 15.73 -11.94
C LYS A 92 -4.94 14.93 -12.20
N TYR A 93 -4.41 14.25 -11.20
CA TYR A 93 -3.06 13.67 -11.29
C TYR A 93 -3.02 12.15 -11.35
N LEU A 94 -4.06 11.46 -10.88
CA LEU A 94 -4.04 10.01 -10.72
C LEU A 94 -5.11 9.28 -11.51
N THR A 95 -6.39 9.71 -11.44
CA THR A 95 -7.53 8.91 -11.93
C THR A 95 -7.37 8.50 -13.40
N ALA A 96 -7.09 9.43 -14.29
CA ALA A 96 -6.90 9.12 -15.71
C ALA A 96 -5.70 8.19 -15.97
N ARG A 97 -4.63 8.30 -15.17
CA ARG A 97 -3.48 7.39 -15.25
C ARG A 97 -3.82 5.99 -14.78
N ALA A 98 -4.54 5.88 -13.67
CA ALA A 98 -4.97 4.62 -13.08
C ALA A 98 -5.93 3.84 -14.02
N GLN A 99 -6.79 4.54 -14.75
CA GLN A 99 -7.70 3.98 -15.76
C GLN A 99 -7.02 3.55 -17.06
N SER A 100 -5.75 3.89 -17.26
CA SER A 100 -5.03 3.52 -18.46
C SER A 100 -5.00 2.00 -18.66
N LYS A 101 -5.29 1.53 -19.88
CA LYS A 101 -5.19 0.11 -20.26
C LYS A 101 -3.78 -0.47 -20.08
N ARG A 102 -2.77 0.39 -19.97
CA ARG A 102 -1.38 0.00 -19.71
C ARG A 102 -1.14 -0.36 -18.24
N VAL A 103 -1.94 0.18 -17.33
CA VAL A 103 -1.84 -0.12 -15.89
C VAL A 103 -2.52 -1.45 -15.62
N THR A 104 -1.75 -2.37 -15.07
CA THR A 104 -2.20 -3.71 -14.68
C THR A 104 -2.29 -3.89 -13.18
N TYR A 105 -1.55 -3.07 -12.41
CA TYR A 105 -1.50 -3.14 -10.97
C TYR A 105 -1.28 -1.74 -10.38
N ILE A 106 -1.92 -1.47 -9.27
CA ILE A 106 -1.83 -0.22 -8.51
C ILE A 106 -1.58 -0.57 -7.06
N GLU A 107 -0.49 -0.07 -6.50
CA GLU A 107 -0.19 -0.20 -5.08
C GLU A 107 -0.39 1.14 -4.40
N ILE A 108 -1.18 1.15 -3.32
CA ILE A 108 -1.46 2.34 -2.50
C ILE A 108 -0.95 2.08 -1.09
N ILE A 109 0.05 2.83 -0.66
CA ILE A 109 0.71 2.63 0.63
C ILE A 109 0.49 3.85 1.51
N GLY A 110 -0.16 3.65 2.65
CA GLY A 110 -0.37 4.68 3.67
C GLY A 110 0.76 4.70 4.70
N HIS A 111 1.16 5.90 5.13
CA HIS A 111 2.17 6.11 6.17
C HIS A 111 1.71 7.16 7.18
N THR A 112 2.19 7.02 8.42
CA THR A 112 2.03 8.00 9.49
C THR A 112 3.38 8.59 9.92
N ASP A 113 3.35 9.52 10.85
CA ASP A 113 4.49 9.86 11.70
C ASP A 113 4.46 9.02 12.99
N ASP A 114 5.43 9.26 13.89
CA ASP A 114 5.65 8.55 15.16
C ASP A 114 4.86 9.12 16.35
N LYS A 115 3.71 9.74 16.15
CA LYS A 115 3.02 10.49 17.24
C LYS A 115 2.09 9.65 18.11
N TRP A 116 1.63 8.53 17.59
CA TRP A 116 0.66 7.67 18.27
C TRP A 116 1.24 6.26 18.42
N GLU A 117 0.51 5.40 19.14
CA GLU A 117 0.87 3.99 19.31
C GLU A 117 0.93 3.27 17.94
N ASP A 118 1.83 2.30 17.83
CA ASP A 118 2.10 1.56 16.58
C ASP A 118 0.85 0.95 15.97
N ASP A 119 -0.01 0.31 16.80
CA ASP A 119 -1.26 -0.31 16.34
C ASP A 119 -2.24 0.74 15.79
N TYR A 120 -2.31 1.92 16.42
CA TYR A 120 -3.14 3.02 15.94
C TYR A 120 -2.59 3.58 14.61
N ASN A 121 -1.29 3.79 14.52
CA ASN A 121 -0.63 4.27 13.32
C ASN A 121 -0.78 3.29 12.16
N MET A 122 -0.68 2.00 12.43
CA MET A 122 -0.92 0.94 11.44
C MET A 122 -2.36 1.00 10.92
N ALA A 123 -3.35 1.00 11.81
CA ALA A 123 -4.76 1.07 11.43
C ALA A 123 -5.12 2.37 10.70
N LEU A 124 -4.56 3.52 11.11
CA LEU A 124 -4.82 4.80 10.45
C LEU A 124 -4.23 4.84 9.04
N SER A 125 -3.03 4.31 8.85
CA SER A 125 -2.37 4.26 7.55
C SER A 125 -3.13 3.34 6.58
N GLU A 126 -3.62 2.20 7.05
CA GLU A 126 -4.47 1.29 6.26
C GLU A 126 -5.76 1.99 5.81
N LYS A 127 -6.52 2.57 6.74
CA LYS A 127 -7.75 3.31 6.41
C LYS A 127 -7.52 4.44 5.41
N ARG A 128 -6.36 5.11 5.46
CA ARG A 128 -6.02 6.15 4.48
C ARG A 128 -5.77 5.58 3.10
N ALA A 129 -5.09 4.45 2.99
CA ALA A 129 -4.90 3.75 1.73
C ALA A 129 -6.24 3.27 1.17
N GLU A 130 -7.11 2.69 2.02
CA GLU A 130 -8.47 2.26 1.66
C GLU A 130 -9.33 3.42 1.16
N SER A 131 -9.27 4.60 1.79
CA SER A 131 -10.04 5.77 1.33
C SER A 131 -9.65 6.23 -0.07
N VAL A 132 -8.38 6.12 -0.43
CA VAL A 132 -7.91 6.41 -1.79
C VAL A 132 -8.36 5.31 -2.76
N HIS A 133 -8.28 4.04 -2.36
CA HIS A 133 -8.81 2.89 -3.11
C HIS A 133 -10.29 3.10 -3.45
N ASP A 134 -11.13 3.33 -2.43
CA ASP A 134 -12.58 3.47 -2.59
C ASP A 134 -12.92 4.64 -3.52
N TYR A 135 -12.18 5.73 -3.39
CA TYR A 135 -12.33 6.86 -4.29
C TYR A 135 -12.01 6.49 -5.74
N LEU A 136 -10.87 5.85 -6.01
CA LEU A 136 -10.49 5.43 -7.35
C LEU A 136 -11.50 4.43 -7.96
N VAL A 137 -12.00 3.50 -7.16
CA VAL A 137 -13.05 2.56 -7.59
C VAL A 137 -14.34 3.31 -7.92
N SER A 138 -14.73 4.30 -7.12
CA SER A 138 -15.89 5.16 -7.41
C SER A 138 -15.74 5.94 -8.72
N GLN A 139 -14.51 6.24 -9.12
CA GLN A 139 -14.17 6.88 -10.39
C GLN A 139 -14.01 5.87 -11.56
N GLY A 140 -14.31 4.58 -11.36
CA GLY A 140 -14.30 3.56 -12.39
C GLY A 140 -12.95 2.86 -12.61
N VAL A 141 -12.03 2.96 -11.68
CA VAL A 141 -10.82 2.11 -11.67
C VAL A 141 -11.21 0.72 -11.20
N ASP A 142 -10.71 -0.30 -11.88
CA ASP A 142 -10.97 -1.71 -11.54
C ASP A 142 -10.35 -2.07 -10.18
N ALA A 143 -11.19 -2.39 -9.20
CA ALA A 143 -10.77 -2.76 -7.85
C ALA A 143 -9.81 -3.95 -7.81
N SER A 144 -9.93 -4.90 -8.75
CA SER A 144 -9.06 -6.07 -8.82
C SER A 144 -7.59 -5.75 -9.12
N LYS A 145 -7.34 -4.53 -9.62
CA LYS A 145 -5.98 -4.04 -9.90
C LYS A 145 -5.35 -3.31 -8.72
N ILE A 146 -6.11 -2.97 -7.69
CA ILE A 146 -5.65 -2.11 -6.60
C ILE A 146 -5.35 -2.95 -5.37
N VAL A 147 -4.19 -2.70 -4.77
CA VAL A 147 -3.80 -3.24 -3.46
C VAL A 147 -3.47 -2.10 -2.53
N THR A 148 -4.00 -2.17 -1.32
CA THR A 148 -3.76 -1.21 -0.24
C THR A 148 -2.86 -1.81 0.83
N THR A 149 -2.03 -0.97 1.45
CA THR A 149 -1.18 -1.37 2.56
C THR A 149 -1.01 -0.19 3.52
N GLY A 150 -1.25 -0.44 4.80
CA GLY A 150 -0.82 0.44 5.88
C GLY A 150 0.57 0.05 6.36
N MET A 151 1.48 1.01 6.40
CA MET A 151 2.83 0.84 6.94
C MET A 151 3.04 1.57 8.27
N GLY A 152 2.01 2.26 8.78
CA GLY A 152 2.15 3.03 10.00
C GLY A 152 3.35 3.96 9.92
N GLU A 153 4.14 4.00 10.99
CA GLU A 153 5.37 4.78 11.11
C GLU A 153 6.65 4.02 10.72
N THR A 154 6.52 2.75 10.29
CA THR A 154 7.67 1.83 10.12
C THR A 154 8.63 2.22 8.99
N MET A 155 8.18 3.06 8.06
CA MET A 155 8.98 3.47 6.89
C MET A 155 9.08 5.00 6.76
N PRO A 156 9.75 5.70 7.68
CA PRO A 156 9.94 7.13 7.57
C PRO A 156 10.91 7.48 6.43
N ILE A 157 10.59 8.52 5.65
CA ILE A 157 11.50 9.03 4.60
C ILE A 157 12.42 10.12 5.12
N VAL A 158 12.09 10.70 6.27
CA VAL A 158 12.91 11.69 6.99
C VAL A 158 12.74 11.52 8.50
N SER A 159 13.59 12.13 9.29
CA SER A 159 13.50 12.09 10.76
C SER A 159 12.17 12.66 11.27
N ASN A 160 11.54 11.98 12.22
CA ASN A 160 10.33 12.40 12.93
C ASN A 160 10.59 13.49 14.00
N ASN A 161 11.85 13.86 14.27
CA ASN A 161 12.21 14.82 15.31
C ASN A 161 11.66 16.23 15.08
N THR A 162 11.35 16.60 13.83
CA THR A 162 10.85 17.93 13.48
C THR A 162 9.39 17.89 13.02
N ARG A 163 8.65 19.00 13.23
CA ARG A 163 7.29 19.14 12.70
C ARG A 163 7.24 18.99 11.18
N LYS A 164 8.26 19.50 10.47
CA LYS A 164 8.37 19.39 9.01
C LYS A 164 8.60 17.94 8.59
N GLY A 165 9.51 17.23 9.26
CA GLY A 165 9.78 15.82 8.96
C GLY A 165 8.55 14.95 9.18
N ARG A 166 7.87 15.10 10.31
CA ARG A 166 6.61 14.39 10.56
C ARG A 166 5.56 14.66 9.48
N ALA A 167 5.44 15.90 9.02
CA ALA A 167 4.50 16.22 7.95
C ALA A 167 4.84 15.52 6.62
N GLN A 168 6.12 15.30 6.33
CA GLN A 168 6.58 14.55 5.17
C GLN A 168 6.35 13.04 5.32
N ASN A 169 6.51 12.50 6.54
CA ASN A 169 6.26 11.10 6.80
C ASN A 169 4.78 10.74 6.71
N ARG A 170 3.86 11.65 7.09
CA ARG A 170 2.42 11.49 6.85
C ARG A 170 2.12 11.63 5.36
N ARG A 171 2.11 10.53 4.63
CA ARG A 171 1.95 10.51 3.17
C ARG A 171 1.19 9.26 2.72
N VAL A 172 0.74 9.30 1.47
CA VAL A 172 0.32 8.13 0.71
C VAL A 172 1.22 8.04 -0.52
N GLU A 173 1.80 6.87 -0.73
CA GLU A 173 2.54 6.53 -1.93
C GLU A 173 1.66 5.70 -2.85
N ILE A 174 1.70 6.00 -4.15
CA ILE A 174 0.94 5.26 -5.15
C ILE A 174 1.88 4.87 -6.27
N LEU A 175 1.98 3.57 -6.51
CA LEU A 175 2.78 2.98 -7.57
C LEU A 175 1.86 2.43 -8.66
N LEU A 176 1.97 2.94 -9.86
CA LEU A 176 1.34 2.39 -11.04
C LEU A 176 2.30 1.45 -11.76
N VAL A 177 1.90 0.21 -11.91
CA VAL A 177 2.70 -0.83 -12.57
C VAL A 177 1.95 -1.31 -13.81
N GLY A 178 2.67 -1.52 -14.88
CA GLY A 178 2.06 -1.95 -16.12
C GLY A 178 3.06 -2.16 -17.26
N ARG A 179 2.53 -2.25 -18.47
CA ARG A 179 3.33 -2.49 -19.67
C ARG A 179 4.00 -1.20 -20.13
N ALA A 180 5.30 -1.26 -20.42
CA ALA A 180 5.99 -0.16 -21.09
C ALA A 180 5.31 0.20 -22.43
N ALA A 181 5.48 1.44 -22.92
CA ALA A 181 5.15 1.76 -24.31
C ALA A 181 6.06 0.93 -25.23
N GLN A 182 5.47 0.27 -26.19
CA GLN A 182 6.21 -0.27 -27.33
C GLN A 182 6.67 0.87 -28.23
#